data_c848d96dee4af7f8c1791158dcee821c
#
_entry.id   c848d96dee4af7f8c1791158dcee821c
#
_cell.length_a   1.000
_cell.length_b   1.000
_cell.length_c   1.000
_cell.angle_alpha   90.00
_cell.angle_beta   90.00
_cell.angle_gamma   90.00
#
_symmetry.space_group_name_H-M   'P 1'
#
loop_
_entity.id
_entity.type
_entity.pdbx_description
1 polymer ?
#
loop_
_entity_poly.entity_id
_entity_poly.type
_entity_poly.pdbx_seq_one_letter_code
_entity_poly.pdbx_strand_id
1 'polypeptide(L)'
;ARTAAFFDLDKTIIATSSAYAFGREFLHNGLISPAEALQLSLAKATYMFSGLTSEGMDSTRDQLTALVTGWSVDEVRAIARETMHHVVTPSIYAEARELIRAHRAAGHHVVIVSASAAVLVDIIAEELGVEHVIATELAEENGRFTGEVLFYCKGPTKAEALERTAAAENLD
;
A
#
# COMPACT_ATOMS: atom_id res chain seq x y z
N ALA A 1 -0.78 -29.74 0.98
CA ALA A 1 -0.65 -28.33 1.35
C ALA A 1 -0.20 -27.54 0.12
N ARG A 2 -0.62 -26.32 -0.01
CA ARG A 2 -0.24 -25.42 -1.11
C ARG A 2 0.82 -24.46 -0.59
N THR A 3 1.91 -24.30 -1.32
CA THR A 3 2.97 -23.36 -0.94
C THR A 3 2.57 -21.94 -1.30
N ALA A 4 2.80 -21.00 -0.38
CA ALA A 4 2.61 -19.58 -0.60
C ALA A 4 3.92 -18.81 -0.45
N ALA A 5 4.03 -17.73 -1.20
CA ALA A 5 5.11 -16.76 -1.10
C ALA A 5 4.51 -15.39 -0.79
N PHE A 6 4.90 -14.82 0.35
CA PHE A 6 4.46 -13.51 0.81
C PHE A 6 5.55 -12.49 0.56
N PHE A 7 5.19 -11.39 -0.08
CA PHE A 7 6.10 -10.29 -0.39
C PHE A 7 5.61 -9.00 0.27
N ASP A 8 6.49 -8.33 0.97
CA ASP A 8 6.29 -6.93 1.33
C ASP A 8 6.47 -6.05 0.08
N LEU A 9 5.89 -4.86 0.06
CA LEU A 9 5.90 -4.00 -1.12
C LEU A 9 7.01 -2.95 -1.07
N ASP A 10 6.91 -2.02 -0.13
CA ASP A 10 7.79 -0.87 -0.05
C ASP A 10 9.23 -1.27 0.29
N LYS A 11 10.19 -0.87 -0.53
CA LYS A 11 11.61 -1.21 -0.41
C LYS A 11 11.91 -2.72 -0.44
N THR A 12 10.97 -3.52 -0.92
CA THR A 12 11.10 -4.97 -1.12
C THR A 12 10.82 -5.33 -2.57
N ILE A 13 9.62 -5.07 -3.08
CA ILE A 13 9.29 -5.21 -4.51
C ILE A 13 9.67 -3.94 -5.27
N ILE A 14 9.39 -2.78 -4.68
CA ILE A 14 9.73 -1.47 -5.26
C ILE A 14 10.81 -0.77 -4.45
N ALA A 15 11.70 -0.05 -5.13
CA ALA A 15 12.83 0.65 -4.52
C ALA A 15 12.44 1.87 -3.67
N THR A 16 11.20 2.31 -3.77
CA THR A 16 10.67 3.50 -3.09
C THR A 16 9.52 3.15 -2.15
N SER A 17 9.00 4.14 -1.46
CA SER A 17 7.71 4.05 -0.76
C SER A 17 6.57 4.32 -1.74
N SER A 18 5.59 3.43 -1.80
CA SER A 18 4.38 3.61 -2.60
C SER A 18 3.61 4.87 -2.21
N ALA A 19 3.51 5.15 -0.91
CA ALA A 19 2.89 6.38 -0.42
C ALA A 19 3.60 7.64 -0.91
N TYR A 20 4.92 7.63 -1.00
CA TYR A 20 5.70 8.75 -1.55
C TYR A 20 5.51 8.90 -3.07
N ALA A 21 5.60 7.80 -3.80
CA ALA A 21 5.45 7.81 -5.26
C ALA A 21 4.07 8.33 -5.69
N PHE A 22 3.01 7.78 -5.14
CA PHE A 22 1.64 8.20 -5.42
C PHE A 22 1.32 9.58 -4.83
N GLY A 23 1.81 9.87 -3.62
CA GLY A 23 1.59 11.16 -2.95
C GLY A 23 2.10 12.35 -3.75
N ARG A 24 3.22 12.23 -4.42
CA ARG A 24 3.73 13.26 -5.33
C ARG A 24 2.76 13.54 -6.48
N GLU A 25 2.19 12.50 -7.06
CA GLU A 25 1.25 12.63 -8.17
C GLU A 25 -0.11 13.17 -7.71
N PHE A 26 -0.57 12.81 -6.51
CA PHE A 26 -1.76 13.41 -5.90
C PHE A 26 -1.58 14.91 -5.64
N LEU A 27 -0.40 15.33 -5.20
CA LEU A 27 -0.05 16.75 -5.09
C LEU A 27 -0.05 17.44 -6.46
N HIS A 28 0.57 16.83 -7.45
CA HIS A 28 0.66 17.37 -8.81
C HIS A 28 -0.72 17.51 -9.46
N ASN A 29 -1.62 16.58 -9.21
CA ASN A 29 -2.98 16.57 -9.73
C ASN A 29 -3.99 17.35 -8.86
N GLY A 30 -3.54 17.99 -7.79
CA GLY A 30 -4.36 18.89 -6.97
C GLY A 30 -5.25 18.22 -5.92
N LEU A 31 -5.12 16.90 -5.70
CA LEU A 31 -5.81 16.20 -4.60
C LEU A 31 -5.20 16.55 -3.23
N ILE A 32 -3.91 16.83 -3.20
CA ILE A 32 -3.20 17.33 -2.03
C ILE A 32 -2.80 18.77 -2.30
N SER A 33 -3.15 19.67 -1.39
CA SER A 33 -2.68 21.06 -1.47
C SER A 33 -1.21 21.18 -1.03
N PRO A 34 -0.47 22.21 -1.46
CA PRO A 34 0.90 22.45 -0.98
C PRO A 34 1.00 22.60 0.55
N ALA A 35 -0.01 23.16 1.20
CA ALA A 35 -0.07 23.30 2.64
C ALA A 35 -0.19 21.93 3.35
N GLU A 36 -1.05 21.06 2.85
CA GLU A 36 -1.19 19.69 3.35
C GLU A 36 0.08 18.87 3.14
N ALA A 37 0.73 19.02 1.97
CA ALA A 37 2.01 18.37 1.68
C ALA A 37 3.11 18.82 2.64
N LEU A 38 3.14 20.10 3.00
CA LEU A 38 4.09 20.63 3.99
C LEU A 38 3.81 20.05 5.38
N GLN A 39 2.54 19.99 5.81
CA GLN A 39 2.15 19.39 7.08
C GLN A 39 2.57 17.92 7.18
N LEU A 40 2.32 17.13 6.14
CA LEU A 40 2.73 15.72 6.07
C LEU A 40 4.26 15.57 6.14
N SER A 41 5.00 16.45 5.49
CA SER A 41 6.47 16.44 5.52
C SER A 41 7.01 16.78 6.91
N LEU A 42 6.42 17.73 7.60
CA LEU A 42 6.78 18.10 8.98
C LEU A 42 6.44 16.97 9.96
N ALA A 43 5.26 16.34 9.82
CA ALA A 43 4.87 15.21 10.64
C ALA A 43 5.83 14.02 10.48
N LYS A 44 6.25 13.74 9.23
CA LYS A 44 7.26 12.71 8.94
C LYS A 44 8.61 13.03 9.57
N ALA A 45 9.06 14.28 9.51
CA ALA A 45 10.30 14.71 10.14
C ALA A 45 10.23 14.53 11.66
N THR A 46 9.15 14.96 12.30
CA THR A 46 8.93 14.78 13.74
C THR A 46 8.95 13.30 14.13
N TYR A 47 8.29 12.45 13.36
CA TYR A 47 8.29 11.00 13.56
C TYR A 47 9.69 10.39 13.47
N MET A 48 10.51 10.82 12.52
CA MET A 48 11.90 10.35 12.38
C MET A 48 12.80 10.76 13.55
N PHE A 49 12.54 11.92 14.17
CA PHE A 49 13.33 12.43 15.29
C PHE A 49 12.85 11.94 16.66
N SER A 50 11.57 11.67 16.84
CA SER A 50 10.98 11.26 18.12
C SER A 50 10.99 9.75 18.39
N GLY A 51 11.40 8.95 17.41
CA GLY A 51 11.44 7.48 17.52
C GLY A 51 10.07 6.80 17.30
N LEU A 52 10.14 5.49 17.14
CA LEU A 52 8.98 4.62 16.88
C LEU A 52 8.17 4.40 18.17
N THR A 53 7.26 5.30 18.50
CA THR A 53 6.26 5.05 19.54
C THR A 53 4.94 4.65 18.91
N SER A 54 4.14 3.83 19.61
CA SER A 54 2.79 3.44 19.15
C SER A 54 1.89 4.66 18.92
N GLU A 55 2.01 5.68 19.75
CA GLU A 55 1.29 6.96 19.61
C GLU A 55 1.64 7.70 18.31
N GLY A 56 2.91 7.68 17.89
CA GLY A 56 3.34 8.28 16.62
C GLY A 56 2.78 7.55 15.39
N MET A 57 2.56 6.24 15.51
CA MET A 57 1.96 5.43 14.44
C MET A 57 0.46 5.72 14.27
N ASP A 58 -0.27 5.84 15.37
CA ASP A 58 -1.69 6.19 15.37
C ASP A 58 -1.91 7.60 14.81
N SER A 59 -1.07 8.57 15.20
CA SER A 59 -1.11 9.93 14.68
C SER A 59 -0.91 9.99 13.15
N THR A 60 0.02 9.21 12.61
CA THR A 60 0.26 9.16 11.16
C THR A 60 -0.93 8.56 10.42
N ARG A 61 -1.52 7.50 10.96
CA ARG A 61 -2.75 6.89 10.43
C ARG A 61 -3.88 7.91 10.38
N ASP A 62 -4.14 8.61 11.50
CA ASP A 62 -5.23 9.57 11.62
C ASP A 62 -5.05 10.76 10.66
N GLN A 63 -3.82 11.22 10.45
CA GLN A 63 -3.51 12.27 9.48
C GLN A 63 -3.77 11.82 8.03
N LEU A 64 -3.39 10.60 7.68
CA LEU A 64 -3.64 10.06 6.34
C LEU A 64 -5.13 9.86 6.07
N THR A 65 -5.88 9.36 7.05
CA THR A 65 -7.32 9.18 6.92
C THR A 65 -8.07 10.51 6.83
N ALA A 66 -7.67 11.51 7.60
CA ALA A 66 -8.21 12.86 7.48
C ALA A 66 -7.95 13.47 6.09
N LEU A 67 -6.76 13.25 5.53
CA LEU A 67 -6.38 13.74 4.21
C LEU A 67 -7.26 13.17 3.10
N VAL A 68 -7.48 11.85 3.08
CA VAL A 68 -8.20 11.16 2.00
C VAL A 68 -9.73 11.26 2.11
N THR A 69 -10.24 11.71 3.24
CA THR A 69 -11.69 11.85 3.46
C THR A 69 -12.34 12.69 2.38
N GLY A 70 -13.34 12.14 1.72
CA GLY A 70 -14.09 12.80 0.64
C GLY A 70 -13.46 12.69 -0.75
N TRP A 71 -12.26 12.11 -0.89
CA TRP A 71 -11.67 11.90 -2.21
C TRP A 71 -12.48 10.87 -3.01
N SER A 72 -12.61 11.12 -4.31
CA SER A 72 -13.18 10.14 -5.25
C SER A 72 -12.27 8.93 -5.39
N VAL A 73 -12.81 7.74 -5.15
CA VAL A 73 -12.08 6.47 -5.33
C VAL A 73 -11.66 6.29 -6.78
N ASP A 74 -12.52 6.61 -7.73
CA ASP A 74 -12.22 6.50 -9.16
C ASP A 74 -11.13 7.46 -9.61
N GLU A 75 -11.11 8.68 -9.07
CA GLU A 75 -10.07 9.66 -9.36
C GLU A 75 -8.71 9.22 -8.80
N VAL A 76 -8.66 8.72 -7.57
CA VAL A 76 -7.47 8.12 -6.97
C VAL A 76 -6.96 6.96 -7.81
N ARG A 77 -7.84 6.09 -8.25
CA ARG A 77 -7.51 4.94 -9.10
C ARG A 77 -6.95 5.37 -10.45
N ALA A 78 -7.57 6.37 -11.09
CA ALA A 78 -7.11 6.90 -12.38
C ALA A 78 -5.71 7.50 -12.29
N ILE A 79 -5.44 8.33 -11.28
CA ILE A 79 -4.12 8.93 -11.05
C ILE A 79 -3.09 7.83 -10.74
N ALA A 80 -3.45 6.84 -9.93
CA ALA A 80 -2.56 5.74 -9.59
C ALA A 80 -2.19 4.90 -10.83
N ARG A 81 -3.12 4.61 -11.73
CA ARG A 81 -2.85 3.90 -12.99
C ARG A 81 -1.93 4.69 -13.91
N GLU A 82 -2.11 5.99 -14.01
CA GLU A 82 -1.22 6.85 -14.78
C GLU A 82 0.18 6.91 -14.17
N THR A 83 0.27 6.99 -12.84
CA THR A 83 1.52 7.01 -12.08
C THR A 83 2.31 5.70 -12.24
N MET A 84 1.65 4.56 -12.40
CA MET A 84 2.31 3.26 -12.51
C MET A 84 3.41 3.26 -13.58
N HIS A 85 3.11 3.70 -14.78
CA HIS A 85 4.05 3.62 -15.90
C HIS A 85 5.26 4.54 -15.75
N HIS A 86 5.10 5.69 -15.12
CA HIS A 86 6.13 6.73 -15.05
C HIS A 86 6.98 6.66 -13.78
N VAL A 87 6.42 6.18 -12.68
CA VAL A 87 7.08 6.24 -11.36
C VAL A 87 7.27 4.86 -10.75
N VAL A 88 6.23 4.03 -10.72
CA VAL A 88 6.26 2.75 -9.99
C VAL A 88 6.95 1.66 -10.81
N THR A 89 6.53 1.44 -12.05
CA THR A 89 7.13 0.40 -12.92
C THR A 89 8.65 0.50 -13.03
N PRO A 90 9.26 1.69 -13.23
CA PRO A 90 10.71 1.83 -13.24
C PRO A 90 11.38 1.55 -11.89
N SER A 91 10.65 1.61 -10.79
CA SER A 91 11.17 1.36 -9.44
C SER A 91 11.06 -0.09 -8.99
N ILE A 92 10.41 -0.96 -9.76
CA ILE A 92 10.30 -2.38 -9.45
C ILE A 92 11.66 -3.07 -9.62
N TYR A 93 12.13 -3.74 -8.56
CA TYR A 93 13.35 -4.53 -8.64
C TYR A 93 13.19 -5.69 -9.64
N ALA A 94 14.18 -5.86 -10.53
CA ALA A 94 14.18 -6.96 -11.51
C ALA A 94 14.16 -8.31 -10.80
N GLU A 95 14.93 -8.46 -9.73
CA GLU A 95 15.00 -9.67 -8.91
C GLU A 95 13.66 -10.02 -8.28
N ALA A 96 12.92 -9.02 -7.78
CA ALA A 96 11.59 -9.24 -7.21
C ALA A 96 10.60 -9.72 -8.28
N ARG A 97 10.65 -9.12 -9.47
CA ARG A 97 9.82 -9.53 -10.61
C ARG A 97 10.13 -10.96 -11.05
N GLU A 98 11.40 -11.32 -11.13
CA GLU A 98 11.82 -12.69 -11.47
C GLU A 98 11.40 -13.70 -10.40
N LEU A 99 11.55 -13.38 -9.13
CA LEU A 99 11.16 -14.25 -8.03
C LEU A 99 9.65 -14.49 -7.99
N ILE A 100 8.85 -13.45 -8.19
CA ILE A 100 7.39 -13.56 -8.31
C ILE A 100 7.02 -14.49 -9.49
N ARG A 101 7.66 -14.32 -10.64
CA ARG A 101 7.44 -15.19 -11.81
C ARG A 101 7.80 -16.64 -11.52
N ALA A 102 8.92 -16.88 -10.85
CA ALA A 102 9.38 -18.23 -10.49
C ALA A 102 8.37 -18.93 -9.56
N HIS A 103 7.90 -18.23 -8.52
CA HIS A 103 6.88 -18.77 -7.63
C HIS A 103 5.57 -19.09 -8.36
N ARG A 104 5.10 -18.20 -9.22
CA ARG A 104 3.90 -18.44 -10.03
C ARG A 104 4.07 -19.63 -10.98
N ALA A 105 5.20 -19.74 -11.65
CA ALA A 105 5.52 -20.85 -12.54
C ALA A 105 5.57 -22.21 -11.80
N ALA A 106 5.98 -22.19 -10.54
CA ALA A 106 5.97 -23.36 -9.65
C ALA A 106 4.57 -23.69 -9.08
N GLY A 107 3.54 -22.91 -9.41
CA GLY A 107 2.18 -23.10 -8.90
C GLY A 107 1.97 -22.65 -7.45
N HIS A 108 2.87 -21.83 -6.93
CA HIS A 108 2.75 -21.26 -5.60
C HIS A 108 1.76 -20.09 -5.59
N HIS A 109 1.05 -19.91 -4.48
CA HIS A 109 0.27 -18.71 -4.24
C HIS A 109 1.20 -17.56 -3.91
N VAL A 110 1.10 -16.47 -4.68
CA VAL A 110 1.87 -15.24 -4.41
C VAL A 110 0.94 -14.22 -3.80
N VAL A 111 1.34 -13.64 -2.67
CA VAL A 111 0.56 -12.66 -1.92
C VAL A 111 1.43 -11.42 -1.66
N ILE A 112 0.95 -10.25 -2.03
CA ILE A 112 1.57 -8.98 -1.65
C ILE A 112 0.93 -8.50 -0.35
N VAL A 113 1.77 -8.14 0.63
CA VAL A 113 1.34 -7.67 1.95
C VAL A 113 1.91 -6.29 2.20
N SER A 114 1.07 -5.29 2.40
CA SER A 114 1.50 -3.90 2.53
C SER A 114 0.66 -3.09 3.51
N ALA A 115 1.29 -2.15 4.22
CA ALA A 115 0.60 -1.14 5.01
C ALA A 115 -0.04 -0.04 4.16
N SER A 116 0.29 0.05 2.88
CA SER A 116 -0.30 1.01 1.94
C SER A 116 -1.77 0.68 1.66
N ALA A 117 -2.51 1.67 1.17
CA ALA A 117 -3.92 1.50 0.85
C ALA A 117 -4.15 0.46 -0.26
N ALA A 118 -5.11 -0.43 -0.08
CA ALA A 118 -5.43 -1.51 -1.02
C ALA A 118 -5.68 -1.00 -2.44
N VAL A 119 -6.36 0.14 -2.61
CA VAL A 119 -6.62 0.75 -3.91
C VAL A 119 -5.34 1.02 -4.72
N LEU A 120 -4.22 1.30 -4.07
CA LEU A 120 -2.92 1.52 -4.70
C LEU A 120 -2.16 0.21 -4.90
N VAL A 121 -2.18 -0.65 -3.90
CA VAL A 121 -1.48 -1.95 -3.94
C VAL A 121 -2.07 -2.87 -5.00
N ASP A 122 -3.37 -2.86 -5.19
CA ASP A 122 -4.07 -3.65 -6.21
C ASP A 122 -3.58 -3.31 -7.62
N ILE A 123 -3.34 -2.04 -7.92
CA ILE A 123 -2.82 -1.60 -9.23
C ILE A 123 -1.40 -2.12 -9.46
N ILE A 124 -0.55 -2.10 -8.42
CA ILE A 124 0.80 -2.67 -8.49
C ILE A 124 0.74 -4.19 -8.67
N ALA A 125 -0.16 -4.86 -7.96
CA ALA A 125 -0.36 -6.30 -8.06
C ALA A 125 -0.82 -6.72 -9.47
N GLU A 126 -1.73 -5.97 -10.08
CA GLU A 126 -2.15 -6.18 -11.48
C GLU A 126 -0.94 -6.14 -12.44
N GLU A 127 -0.07 -5.15 -12.31
CA GLU A 127 1.15 -5.03 -13.13
C GLU A 127 2.09 -6.24 -12.98
N LEU A 128 2.17 -6.79 -11.78
CA LEU A 128 3.01 -7.96 -11.47
C LEU A 128 2.30 -9.30 -11.75
N GLY A 129 1.03 -9.27 -12.08
CA GLY A 129 0.19 -10.45 -12.26
C GLY A 129 -0.05 -11.22 -10.95
N VAL A 130 -0.07 -10.53 -9.83
CA VAL A 130 -0.35 -11.10 -8.52
C VAL A 130 -1.83 -10.92 -8.19
N GLU A 131 -2.52 -12.01 -7.86
CA GLU A 131 -3.97 -12.02 -7.64
C GLU A 131 -4.38 -11.74 -6.19
N HIS A 132 -3.47 -11.99 -5.24
CA HIS A 132 -3.77 -11.90 -3.80
C HIS A 132 -3.03 -10.73 -3.17
N VAL A 133 -3.79 -9.85 -2.52
CA VAL A 133 -3.28 -8.67 -1.81
C VAL A 133 -3.85 -8.63 -0.41
N ILE A 134 -2.99 -8.38 0.57
CA ILE A 134 -3.36 -8.02 1.93
C ILE A 134 -2.80 -6.62 2.18
N ALA A 135 -3.67 -5.64 2.28
CA ALA A 135 -3.29 -4.23 2.40
C ALA A 135 -4.25 -3.48 3.33
N THR A 136 -3.93 -2.25 3.64
CA THR A 136 -4.79 -1.40 4.45
C THR A 136 -6.07 -1.08 3.69
N GLU A 137 -7.21 -1.40 4.29
CA GLU A 137 -8.53 -1.19 3.70
C GLU A 137 -9.19 0.08 4.25
N LEU A 138 -9.59 0.95 3.34
CA LEU A 138 -10.29 2.19 3.64
C LEU A 138 -11.77 2.04 3.28
N ALA A 139 -12.64 2.51 4.16
CA ALA A 139 -14.08 2.52 3.90
C ALA A 139 -14.42 3.53 2.80
N GLU A 140 -15.36 3.15 1.96
CA GLU A 140 -15.90 4.00 0.91
C GLU A 140 -17.44 4.00 0.93
N GLU A 141 -18.01 5.15 0.62
CA GLU A 141 -19.44 5.34 0.50
C GLU A 141 -19.74 6.27 -0.69
N ASN A 142 -20.65 5.86 -1.55
CA ASN A 142 -21.02 6.63 -2.76
C ASN A 142 -19.81 6.99 -3.65
N GLY A 143 -18.84 6.10 -3.76
CA GLY A 143 -17.63 6.28 -4.56
C GLY A 143 -16.59 7.23 -3.96
N ARG A 144 -16.69 7.54 -2.67
CA ARG A 144 -15.76 8.41 -1.94
C ARG A 144 -15.26 7.76 -0.68
N PHE A 145 -14.01 8.02 -0.31
CA PHE A 145 -13.46 7.60 0.97
C PHE A 145 -14.13 8.34 2.12
N THR A 146 -14.52 7.59 3.15
CA THR A 146 -15.20 8.14 4.34
C THR A 146 -14.24 8.67 5.40
N GLY A 147 -12.97 8.25 5.34
CA GLY A 147 -11.97 8.49 6.38
C GLY A 147 -11.88 7.40 7.44
N GLU A 148 -12.74 6.38 7.37
CA GLU A 148 -12.66 5.20 8.24
C GLU A 148 -11.67 4.18 7.69
N VAL A 149 -10.86 3.57 8.58
CA VAL A 149 -10.00 2.43 8.28
C VAL A 149 -10.68 1.15 8.72
N LEU A 150 -11.04 0.30 7.77
CA LEU A 150 -11.64 -1.01 8.04
C LEU A 150 -10.61 -2.02 8.54
N PHE A 151 -9.40 -1.96 7.98
CA PHE A 151 -8.29 -2.83 8.34
C PHE A 151 -6.97 -2.09 8.12
N TYR A 152 -6.11 -2.05 9.15
CA TYR A 152 -4.79 -1.45 9.08
C TYR A 152 -3.70 -2.52 9.08
N CYS A 153 -3.07 -2.73 7.91
CA CYS A 153 -2.11 -3.81 7.66
C CYS A 153 -0.71 -3.43 8.14
N LYS A 154 -0.51 -3.31 9.47
CA LYS A 154 0.78 -2.96 10.05
C LYS A 154 0.96 -3.61 11.42
N GLY A 155 2.22 -3.99 11.74
CA GLY A 155 2.56 -4.60 13.02
C GLY A 155 1.80 -5.91 13.27
N PRO A 156 1.21 -6.11 14.46
CA PRO A 156 0.52 -7.35 14.82
C PRO A 156 -0.62 -7.72 13.89
N THR A 157 -1.39 -6.74 13.41
CA THR A 157 -2.51 -6.99 12.50
C THR A 157 -2.05 -7.54 11.15
N LYS A 158 -0.86 -7.15 10.69
CA LYS A 158 -0.21 -7.69 9.49
C LYS A 158 0.11 -9.18 9.69
N ALA A 159 0.71 -9.55 10.81
CA ALA A 159 1.04 -10.94 11.13
C ALA A 159 -0.22 -11.82 11.25
N GLU A 160 -1.23 -11.37 11.97
CA GLU A 160 -2.50 -12.06 12.11
C GLU A 160 -3.22 -12.27 10.76
N ALA A 161 -3.16 -11.30 9.86
CA ALA A 161 -3.74 -11.41 8.53
C ALA A 161 -3.02 -12.48 7.69
N LEU A 162 -1.69 -12.54 7.77
CA LEU A 162 -0.89 -13.60 7.13
C LEU A 162 -1.28 -14.99 7.63
N GLU A 163 -1.34 -15.17 8.93
CA GLU A 163 -1.72 -16.44 9.57
C GLU A 163 -3.13 -16.86 9.18
N ARG A 164 -4.09 -15.94 9.21
CA ARG A 164 -5.47 -16.21 8.80
C ARG A 164 -5.58 -16.61 7.34
N THR A 165 -4.86 -15.92 6.46
CA THR A 165 -4.85 -16.24 5.03
C THR A 165 -4.22 -17.60 4.78
N ALA A 166 -3.09 -17.91 5.43
CA ALA A 166 -2.46 -19.21 5.35
C ALA A 166 -3.39 -20.33 5.80
N ALA A 167 -4.09 -20.14 6.93
CA ALA A 167 -5.04 -21.13 7.45
C ALA A 167 -6.27 -21.30 6.56
N ALA A 168 -6.86 -20.19 6.06
CA ALA A 168 -8.06 -20.22 5.23
C ALA A 168 -7.81 -20.90 3.86
N GLU A 169 -6.64 -20.68 3.28
CA GLU A 169 -6.25 -21.23 1.97
C GLU A 169 -5.49 -22.57 2.08
N ASN A 170 -5.33 -23.09 3.30
CA ASN A 170 -4.53 -24.30 3.58
C ASN A 170 -3.12 -24.24 2.98
N LEU A 171 -2.43 -23.13 3.27
CA LEU A 171 -1.09 -22.80 2.79
C LEU A 171 -0.02 -23.18 3.83
N ASP A 172 1.15 -23.58 3.33
CA ASP A 172 2.38 -23.77 4.11
C ASP A 172 3.33 -22.60 3.94
#